data_52e22323598788526467f1c01933aef3
#
_entry.id   52e22323598788526467f1c01933aef3
#
_cell.length_a   1.000
_cell.length_b   1.000
_cell.length_c   1.000
_cell.angle_alpha   90.00
_cell.angle_beta   90.00
_cell.angle_gamma   90.00
#
_symmetry.space_group_name_H-M   'P 1'
#
loop_
_entity.id
_entity.type
_entity.pdbx_description
1 polymer ?
#
loop_
_entity_poly.entity_id
_entity_poly.type
_entity_poly.pdbx_seq_one_letter_code
_entity_poly.pdbx_strand_id
1 'polypeptide(L)'
;MHHYRPLAAVFLLAAPIAAAAQDTLPAGIWTNTEDAYFAEEEGREKPATVMIEVGADGRWRAIDAFGAAQGEWQAGAIPGLSARADGSGWQIGASEIRRARPFSCWVSVRKFAAKPDGTPDWTFAGNLTSFDQGGRITIPGNGEAPDLTIRLRNVTWAKGSRNKPSLVLYVHKDDPERAESYSWASPDATLVGINLRWMQGSCTRTGD
;
A
#
# COMPACT_ATOMS: atom_id res chain seq x y z
N MET A 1 67.62 -42.48 30.70
CA MET A 1 66.71 -41.39 31.09
C MET A 1 66.07 -40.88 29.84
N HIS A 2 64.77 -41.23 29.55
CA HIS A 2 64.06 -40.85 28.39
C HIS A 2 63.06 -39.74 28.78
N HIS A 3 63.24 -38.52 28.25
CA HIS A 3 62.33 -37.39 28.47
C HIS A 3 61.21 -37.45 27.46
N TYR A 4 59.99 -37.78 27.90
CA TYR A 4 58.76 -37.58 27.14
C TYR A 4 58.34 -36.10 27.21
N ARG A 5 58.23 -35.42 26.08
CA ARG A 5 57.59 -34.12 25.93
C ARG A 5 56.10 -34.32 25.54
N PRO A 6 55.15 -33.76 26.27
CA PRO A 6 53.75 -33.81 25.82
C PRO A 6 53.50 -32.79 24.72
N LEU A 7 52.90 -33.26 23.61
CA LEU A 7 52.30 -32.41 22.54
C LEU A 7 50.99 -31.85 23.05
N ALA A 8 50.89 -30.53 23.19
CA ALA A 8 49.65 -29.86 23.45
C ALA A 8 48.88 -29.69 22.14
N ALA A 9 47.73 -30.37 22.01
CA ALA A 9 46.80 -30.17 20.89
C ALA A 9 45.98 -28.91 21.12
N VAL A 10 46.16 -27.91 20.28
CA VAL A 10 45.32 -26.71 20.26
C VAL A 10 44.04 -27.01 19.48
N PHE A 11 42.91 -27.14 20.17
CA PHE A 11 41.59 -27.21 19.55
C PHE A 11 41.14 -25.77 19.19
N LEU A 12 41.14 -25.44 17.92
CA LEU A 12 40.48 -24.27 17.38
C LEU A 12 38.95 -24.50 17.35
N LEU A 13 38.24 -23.94 18.31
CA LEU A 13 36.79 -23.87 18.32
C LEU A 13 36.37 -22.86 17.23
N ALA A 14 35.91 -23.38 16.10
CA ALA A 14 35.21 -22.57 15.10
C ALA A 14 33.82 -22.17 15.66
N ALA A 15 33.67 -20.91 16.06
CA ALA A 15 32.37 -20.38 16.45
C ALA A 15 31.46 -20.39 15.20
N PRO A 16 30.21 -20.87 15.29
CA PRO A 16 29.26 -20.76 14.17
C PRO A 16 29.00 -19.28 13.91
N ILE A 17 29.27 -18.83 12.68
CA ILE A 17 28.81 -17.52 12.19
C ILE A 17 27.31 -17.67 12.10
N ALA A 18 26.57 -17.08 13.06
CA ALA A 18 25.13 -16.91 12.93
C ALA A 18 24.88 -16.06 11.67
N ALA A 19 24.37 -16.69 10.63
CA ALA A 19 23.85 -15.96 9.48
C ALA A 19 22.77 -15.03 10.05
N ALA A 20 22.99 -13.72 9.97
CA ALA A 20 21.96 -12.74 10.28
C ALA A 20 20.77 -13.08 9.37
N ALA A 21 19.61 -13.38 9.98
CA ALA A 21 18.38 -13.52 9.22
C ALA A 21 18.22 -12.23 8.42
N GLN A 22 18.23 -12.32 7.09
CA GLN A 22 17.96 -11.17 6.26
C GLN A 22 16.52 -10.76 6.54
N ASP A 23 16.35 -9.53 6.98
CA ASP A 23 15.03 -8.93 7.15
C ASP A 23 14.31 -8.92 5.79
N THR A 24 13.36 -9.84 5.61
CA THR A 24 12.61 -10.00 4.38
C THR A 24 11.14 -9.71 4.62
N LEU A 25 10.55 -8.88 3.77
CA LEU A 25 9.11 -8.64 3.81
C LEU A 25 8.35 -9.85 3.26
N PRO A 26 7.23 -10.24 3.85
CA PRO A 26 6.27 -11.14 3.23
C PRO A 26 5.79 -10.61 1.87
N ALA A 27 5.41 -11.53 0.98
CA ALA A 27 4.83 -11.20 -0.33
C ALA A 27 3.63 -10.25 -0.19
N GLY A 28 3.54 -9.29 -1.10
CA GLY A 28 2.49 -8.27 -1.11
C GLY A 28 3.00 -6.88 -1.42
N ILE A 29 2.12 -5.90 -1.34
CA ILE A 29 2.45 -4.48 -1.52
C ILE A 29 2.77 -3.85 -0.17
N TRP A 30 3.85 -3.09 -0.10
CA TRP A 30 4.33 -2.38 1.08
C TRP A 30 4.61 -0.92 0.75
N THR A 31 4.20 -0.01 1.65
CA THR A 31 4.36 1.43 1.40
C THR A 31 4.41 2.23 2.69
N ASN A 32 5.05 3.41 2.64
CA ASN A 32 5.06 4.41 3.70
C ASN A 32 4.05 5.55 3.45
N THR A 33 3.07 5.38 2.57
CA THR A 33 2.16 6.47 2.14
C THR A 33 1.51 7.20 3.32
N GLU A 34 1.05 6.48 4.36
CA GLU A 34 0.41 7.09 5.52
C GLU A 34 1.42 7.83 6.40
N ASP A 35 2.60 7.25 6.65
CA ASP A 35 3.66 7.91 7.41
C ASP A 35 4.17 9.18 6.71
N ALA A 36 4.38 9.11 5.39
CA ALA A 36 4.78 10.27 4.59
C ALA A 36 3.69 11.36 4.54
N TYR A 37 2.42 10.98 4.53
CA TYR A 37 1.30 11.92 4.50
C TYR A 37 1.21 12.74 5.78
N PHE A 38 1.39 12.13 6.95
CA PHE A 38 1.25 12.80 8.24
C PHE A 38 2.56 13.36 8.80
N ALA A 39 3.70 13.14 8.15
CA ALA A 39 5.01 13.56 8.65
C ALA A 39 5.08 15.06 8.97
N GLU A 40 4.58 15.91 8.05
CA GLU A 40 4.60 17.37 8.23
C GLU A 40 3.67 17.83 9.39
N GLU A 41 2.49 17.20 9.52
CA GLU A 41 1.55 17.45 10.62
C GLU A 41 2.15 17.06 11.98
N GLU A 42 3.02 16.06 11.99
CA GLU A 42 3.77 15.59 13.17
C GLU A 42 5.06 16.36 13.42
N GLY A 43 5.35 17.41 12.65
CA GLY A 43 6.57 18.20 12.76
C GLY A 43 7.85 17.48 12.33
N ARG A 44 7.71 16.44 11.51
CA ARG A 44 8.83 15.67 10.93
C ARG A 44 9.09 16.09 9.49
N GLU A 45 10.32 15.91 9.04
CA GLU A 45 10.63 16.02 7.61
C GLU A 45 9.82 14.96 6.85
N LYS A 46 9.19 15.38 5.74
CA LYS A 46 8.40 14.47 4.90
C LYS A 46 9.32 13.51 4.15
N PRO A 47 9.25 12.21 4.42
CA PRO A 47 10.03 11.22 3.67
C PRO A 47 9.52 11.10 2.23
N ALA A 48 10.39 10.66 1.33
CA ALA A 48 9.95 10.25 -0.01
C ALA A 48 8.94 9.09 0.11
N THR A 49 7.87 9.16 -0.67
CA THR A 49 6.91 8.06 -0.74
C THR A 49 7.54 6.86 -1.43
N VAL A 50 7.52 5.73 -0.75
CA VAL A 50 7.99 4.44 -1.24
C VAL A 50 6.79 3.50 -1.39
N MET A 51 6.72 2.81 -2.51
CA MET A 51 5.72 1.78 -2.77
C MET A 51 6.39 0.64 -3.52
N ILE A 52 6.37 -0.55 -2.93
CA ILE A 52 7.05 -1.74 -3.44
C ILE A 52 6.11 -2.93 -3.47
N GLU A 53 6.29 -3.77 -4.46
CA GLU A 53 5.69 -5.09 -4.54
C GLU A 53 6.76 -6.14 -4.25
N VAL A 54 6.45 -7.08 -3.37
CA VAL A 54 7.29 -8.24 -3.03
C VAL A 54 6.60 -9.48 -3.57
N GLY A 55 7.28 -10.21 -4.41
CA GLY A 55 6.79 -11.47 -4.99
C GLY A 55 6.89 -12.65 -4.02
N ALA A 56 6.17 -13.73 -4.33
CA ALA A 56 6.22 -14.97 -3.55
C ALA A 56 7.63 -15.63 -3.57
N ASP A 57 8.46 -15.30 -4.55
CA ASP A 57 9.85 -15.75 -4.69
C ASP A 57 10.86 -14.86 -3.94
N GLY A 58 10.37 -13.85 -3.20
CA GLY A 58 11.20 -12.92 -2.44
C GLY A 58 11.86 -11.82 -3.27
N ARG A 59 11.63 -11.76 -4.59
CA ARG A 59 12.04 -10.60 -5.40
C ARG A 59 11.10 -9.43 -5.15
N TRP A 60 11.58 -8.23 -5.39
CA TRP A 60 10.81 -7.00 -5.20
C TRP A 60 10.97 -6.04 -6.38
N ARG A 61 10.03 -5.13 -6.54
CA ARG A 61 10.08 -4.02 -7.49
C ARG A 61 9.36 -2.79 -6.97
N ALA A 62 9.74 -1.62 -7.47
CA ALA A 62 8.96 -0.40 -7.24
C ALA A 62 7.68 -0.42 -8.09
N ILE A 63 6.60 0.14 -7.54
CA ILE A 63 5.32 0.35 -8.22
C ILE A 63 4.81 1.77 -7.93
N ASP A 64 3.85 2.24 -8.73
CA ASP A 64 3.12 3.48 -8.44
C ASP A 64 1.79 3.24 -7.70
N ALA A 65 1.05 4.31 -7.45
CA ALA A 65 -0.24 4.25 -6.77
C ALA A 65 -1.34 3.51 -7.57
N PHE A 66 -1.12 3.25 -8.85
CA PHE A 66 -2.00 2.46 -9.71
C PHE A 66 -1.59 0.98 -9.76
N GLY A 67 -0.52 0.60 -9.04
CA GLY A 67 0.05 -0.75 -9.07
C GLY A 67 0.91 -1.02 -10.30
N ALA A 68 1.19 0.00 -11.12
CA ALA A 68 2.04 -0.18 -12.29
C ALA A 68 3.51 -0.25 -11.91
N ALA A 69 4.23 -1.22 -12.49
CA ALA A 69 5.66 -1.41 -12.25
C ALA A 69 6.47 -0.16 -12.68
N GLN A 70 7.35 0.30 -11.79
CA GLN A 70 8.29 1.40 -12.01
C GLN A 70 9.72 0.89 -12.21
N GLY A 71 9.90 -0.39 -12.44
CA GLY A 71 11.18 -1.05 -12.69
C GLY A 71 11.07 -2.56 -12.78
N GLU A 72 12.19 -3.19 -13.02
CA GLU A 72 12.30 -4.65 -13.11
C GLU A 72 12.33 -5.30 -11.72
N TRP A 73 12.00 -6.60 -11.67
CA TRP A 73 12.14 -7.40 -10.47
C TRP A 73 13.59 -7.53 -10.02
N GLN A 74 13.85 -7.16 -8.78
CA GLN A 74 15.17 -7.18 -8.16
C GLN A 74 15.27 -8.33 -7.15
N ALA A 75 16.44 -8.97 -7.09
CA ALA A 75 16.77 -9.94 -6.06
C ALA A 75 17.58 -9.28 -4.94
N GLY A 76 17.53 -9.86 -3.74
CA GLY A 76 18.33 -9.41 -2.61
C GLY A 76 17.63 -8.38 -1.73
N ALA A 77 18.43 -7.68 -0.90
CA ALA A 77 17.91 -6.77 0.11
C ALA A 77 17.24 -5.53 -0.50
N ILE A 78 16.12 -5.12 0.10
CA ILE A 78 15.46 -3.84 -0.21
C ILE A 78 16.28 -2.73 0.44
N PRO A 79 16.72 -1.71 -0.32
CA PRO A 79 17.56 -0.64 0.22
C PRO A 79 16.91 0.09 1.40
N GLY A 80 17.62 0.20 2.51
CA GLY A 80 17.16 0.90 3.71
C GLY A 80 16.09 0.18 4.53
N LEU A 81 15.67 -1.02 4.14
CA LEU A 81 14.71 -1.83 4.90
C LEU A 81 15.35 -2.34 6.19
N SER A 82 14.64 -2.21 7.29
CA SER A 82 14.97 -2.81 8.57
C SER A 82 13.71 -3.10 9.39
N ALA A 83 13.78 -4.07 10.31
CA ALA A 83 12.77 -4.21 11.34
C ALA A 83 12.83 -3.01 12.29
N ARG A 84 11.68 -2.59 12.80
CA ARG A 84 11.61 -1.55 13.84
C ARG A 84 12.15 -2.09 15.16
N ALA A 85 12.88 -1.25 15.90
CA ALA A 85 13.51 -1.64 17.15
C ALA A 85 12.51 -2.11 18.24
N ASP A 86 11.27 -1.65 18.18
CA ASP A 86 10.17 -2.02 19.06
C ASP A 86 9.45 -3.31 18.65
N GLY A 87 9.86 -3.94 17.55
CA GLY A 87 9.24 -5.14 16.99
C GLY A 87 7.86 -4.91 16.37
N SER A 88 7.40 -3.66 16.23
CA SER A 88 6.05 -3.33 15.76
C SER A 88 5.87 -3.41 14.24
N GLY A 89 6.91 -3.76 13.49
CA GLY A 89 6.84 -3.84 12.02
C GLY A 89 8.14 -3.47 11.32
N TRP A 90 8.01 -2.82 10.17
CA TRP A 90 9.10 -2.53 9.25
C TRP A 90 9.22 -1.04 8.96
N GLN A 91 10.43 -0.62 8.58
CA GLN A 91 10.73 0.75 8.15
C GLN A 91 11.71 0.76 6.98
N ILE A 92 11.64 1.81 6.17
CA ILE A 92 12.67 2.17 5.17
C ILE A 92 13.28 3.50 5.60
N GLY A 93 14.57 3.49 5.94
CA GLY A 93 15.20 4.61 6.64
C GLY A 93 14.50 4.87 7.98
N ALA A 94 13.97 6.08 8.19
CA ALA A 94 13.21 6.45 9.38
C ALA A 94 11.67 6.34 9.19
N SER A 95 11.20 5.91 8.01
CA SER A 95 9.79 5.91 7.66
C SER A 95 9.16 4.54 7.85
N GLU A 96 8.06 4.46 8.61
CA GLU A 96 7.30 3.23 8.79
C GLU A 96 6.66 2.79 7.47
N ILE A 97 6.80 1.51 7.13
CA ILE A 97 6.10 0.92 6.00
C ILE A 97 5.04 -0.07 6.48
N ARG A 98 3.94 -0.16 5.74
CA ARG A 98 2.81 -1.02 6.05
C ARG A 98 2.45 -1.87 4.85
N ARG A 99 1.96 -3.07 5.14
CA ARG A 99 1.40 -3.95 4.12
C ARG A 99 0.04 -3.41 3.68
N ALA A 100 -0.13 -3.27 2.38
CA ALA A 100 -1.42 -2.93 1.78
C ALA A 100 -2.27 -4.20 1.59
N ARG A 101 -3.57 -4.07 1.85
CA ARG A 101 -4.55 -5.13 1.60
C ARG A 101 -5.16 -4.95 0.22
N PRO A 102 -5.29 -6.02 -0.58
CA PRO A 102 -5.86 -5.93 -1.92
C PRO A 102 -7.38 -5.81 -1.88
N PHE A 103 -7.93 -5.06 -2.82
CA PHE A 103 -9.36 -4.84 -3.02
C PHE A 103 -9.73 -5.01 -4.48
N SER A 104 -10.91 -5.58 -4.74
CA SER A 104 -11.59 -5.54 -6.03
C SER A 104 -12.72 -4.51 -5.97
N CYS A 105 -12.72 -3.59 -6.92
CA CYS A 105 -13.67 -2.49 -6.97
C CYS A 105 -14.57 -2.59 -8.20
N TRP A 106 -15.74 -1.99 -8.11
CA TRP A 106 -16.57 -1.66 -9.25
C TRP A 106 -17.06 -0.22 -9.13
N VAL A 107 -17.30 0.42 -10.26
CA VAL A 107 -17.88 1.76 -10.33
C VAL A 107 -18.91 1.84 -11.46
N SER A 108 -19.92 2.70 -11.28
CA SER A 108 -20.85 3.11 -12.30
C SER A 108 -20.90 4.64 -12.31
N VAL A 109 -20.70 5.26 -13.48
CA VAL A 109 -20.63 6.72 -13.65
C VAL A 109 -21.74 7.14 -14.58
N ARG A 110 -22.50 8.17 -14.17
CA ARG A 110 -23.58 8.72 -14.97
C ARG A 110 -23.03 9.48 -16.17
N LYS A 111 -23.51 9.15 -17.36
CA LYS A 111 -23.19 9.88 -18.59
C LYS A 111 -23.82 11.28 -18.59
N PHE A 112 -23.24 12.18 -19.37
CA PHE A 112 -23.78 13.52 -19.58
C PHE A 112 -25.10 13.46 -20.35
N ALA A 113 -25.18 12.59 -21.37
CA ALA A 113 -26.39 12.36 -22.14
C ALA A 113 -27.33 11.36 -21.44
N ALA A 114 -28.60 11.62 -21.43
CA ALA A 114 -29.62 10.66 -21.04
C ALA A 114 -29.94 9.69 -22.19
N LYS A 115 -30.57 8.56 -21.86
CA LYS A 115 -31.14 7.64 -22.84
C LYS A 115 -32.27 8.32 -23.64
N PRO A 116 -32.68 7.73 -24.80
CA PRO A 116 -33.78 8.30 -25.63
C PRO A 116 -35.11 8.46 -24.89
N ASP A 117 -35.35 7.65 -23.85
CA ASP A 117 -36.54 7.72 -22.99
C ASP A 117 -36.44 8.77 -21.88
N GLY A 118 -35.33 9.55 -21.82
CA GLY A 118 -35.05 10.55 -20.80
C GLY A 118 -34.53 10.03 -19.50
N THR A 119 -34.38 8.72 -19.33
CA THR A 119 -33.76 8.13 -18.12
C THR A 119 -32.23 8.30 -18.11
N PRO A 120 -31.60 8.38 -16.92
CA PRO A 120 -30.15 8.46 -16.83
C PRO A 120 -29.45 7.27 -17.49
N ASP A 121 -28.41 7.54 -18.26
CA ASP A 121 -27.51 6.53 -18.79
C ASP A 121 -26.24 6.43 -17.92
N TRP A 122 -25.69 5.24 -17.82
CA TRP A 122 -24.58 4.94 -16.94
C TRP A 122 -23.53 4.09 -17.66
N THR A 123 -22.26 4.39 -17.40
CA THR A 123 -21.16 3.46 -17.70
C THR A 123 -20.97 2.51 -16.52
N PHE A 124 -20.31 1.38 -16.76
CA PHE A 124 -19.95 0.44 -15.71
C PHE A 124 -18.54 -0.08 -15.95
N ALA A 125 -17.72 -0.12 -14.88
CA ALA A 125 -16.43 -0.77 -14.86
C ALA A 125 -16.35 -1.64 -13.60
N GLY A 126 -15.99 -2.91 -13.78
CA GLY A 126 -15.86 -3.89 -12.69
C GLY A 126 -14.52 -4.61 -12.72
N ASN A 127 -14.27 -5.44 -11.70
CA ASN A 127 -13.01 -6.18 -11.53
C ASN A 127 -11.76 -5.28 -11.50
N LEU A 128 -11.93 -4.07 -10.96
CA LEU A 128 -10.85 -3.09 -10.85
C LEU A 128 -10.03 -3.43 -9.61
N THR A 129 -8.73 -3.65 -9.77
CA THR A 129 -7.84 -3.96 -8.64
C THR A 129 -7.27 -2.70 -8.01
N SER A 130 -7.31 -2.62 -6.69
CA SER A 130 -6.71 -1.55 -5.90
C SER A 130 -6.17 -2.10 -4.58
N PHE A 131 -5.63 -1.23 -3.72
CA PHE A 131 -5.13 -1.57 -2.39
C PHE A 131 -5.32 -0.42 -1.41
N ASP A 132 -5.44 -0.72 -0.12
CA ASP A 132 -5.89 0.22 0.92
C ASP A 132 -4.80 1.14 1.49
N GLN A 133 -3.62 1.17 0.92
CA GLN A 133 -2.53 2.05 1.31
C GLN A 133 -2.22 3.09 0.22
N GLY A 134 -3.26 3.80 -0.24
CA GLY A 134 -3.14 4.85 -1.23
C GLY A 134 -3.36 4.39 -2.67
N GLY A 135 -3.81 3.15 -2.88
CA GLY A 135 -4.13 2.62 -4.21
C GLY A 135 -5.17 3.46 -4.95
N ARG A 136 -4.92 3.73 -6.22
CA ARG A 136 -5.76 4.55 -7.11
C ARG A 136 -6.26 3.76 -8.31
N ILE A 137 -7.42 4.10 -8.80
CA ILE A 137 -7.98 3.62 -10.07
C ILE A 137 -8.56 4.84 -10.79
N THR A 138 -8.17 5.04 -12.05
CA THR A 138 -8.77 6.07 -12.90
C THR A 138 -9.61 5.43 -13.99
N ILE A 139 -10.82 5.93 -14.17
CA ILE A 139 -11.77 5.57 -15.21
C ILE A 139 -11.99 6.81 -16.06
N PRO A 140 -11.45 6.84 -17.28
CA PRO A 140 -11.65 7.98 -18.17
C PRO A 140 -13.10 8.07 -18.63
N GLY A 141 -13.66 9.27 -18.59
CA GLY A 141 -15.03 9.55 -19.04
C GLY A 141 -15.18 9.63 -20.56
N ASN A 142 -14.05 9.75 -21.29
CA ASN A 142 -13.96 9.79 -22.76
C ASN A 142 -14.90 10.84 -23.41
N GLY A 143 -15.19 11.94 -22.71
CA GLY A 143 -16.11 12.98 -23.15
C GLY A 143 -17.61 12.61 -23.03
N GLU A 144 -17.94 11.39 -22.62
CA GLU A 144 -19.32 10.95 -22.40
C GLU A 144 -19.76 11.03 -20.93
N ALA A 145 -18.81 10.98 -20.01
CA ALA A 145 -19.00 11.07 -18.56
C ALA A 145 -17.86 11.90 -17.96
N PRO A 146 -17.92 12.31 -16.67
CA PRO A 146 -16.76 12.87 -16.00
C PRO A 146 -15.66 11.83 -15.84
N ASP A 147 -14.40 12.26 -15.85
CA ASP A 147 -13.29 11.43 -15.42
C ASP A 147 -13.45 11.12 -13.92
N LEU A 148 -13.27 9.86 -13.57
CA LEU A 148 -13.39 9.41 -12.19
C LEU A 148 -12.06 8.81 -11.73
N THR A 149 -11.52 9.30 -10.61
CA THR A 149 -10.47 8.59 -9.87
C THR A 149 -11.01 8.22 -8.49
N ILE A 150 -10.87 6.96 -8.12
CA ILE A 150 -11.09 6.50 -6.76
C ILE A 150 -9.74 6.21 -6.10
N ARG A 151 -9.65 6.46 -4.80
CA ARG A 151 -8.47 6.19 -3.99
C ARG A 151 -8.87 5.53 -2.68
N LEU A 152 -8.20 4.43 -2.33
CA LEU A 152 -8.38 3.76 -1.06
C LEU A 152 -7.24 4.10 -0.10
N ARG A 153 -7.59 4.46 1.15
CA ARG A 153 -6.61 4.65 2.22
C ARG A 153 -7.10 4.00 3.51
N ASN A 154 -6.23 3.32 4.21
CA ASN A 154 -6.43 2.95 5.60
C ASN A 154 -5.77 4.02 6.47
N VAL A 155 -6.51 5.10 6.71
CA VAL A 155 -6.03 6.31 7.39
C VAL A 155 -5.77 6.01 8.85
N THR A 156 -4.54 6.26 9.30
CA THR A 156 -4.12 6.03 10.70
C THR A 156 -4.10 7.30 11.53
N TRP A 157 -4.21 8.45 10.87
CA TRP A 157 -4.11 9.80 11.43
C TRP A 157 -2.74 10.12 12.02
N ALA A 158 -2.46 11.40 12.18
CA ALA A 158 -1.26 11.88 12.84
C ALA A 158 -1.21 11.43 14.30
N LYS A 159 -0.01 11.24 14.83
CA LYS A 159 0.21 10.86 16.23
C LYS A 159 -0.43 11.89 17.17
N GLY A 160 -1.21 11.42 18.14
CA GLY A 160 -1.96 12.27 19.08
C GLY A 160 -3.33 12.72 18.58
N SER A 161 -3.74 12.37 17.35
CA SER A 161 -5.09 12.59 16.85
C SER A 161 -6.13 11.85 17.73
N ARG A 162 -7.31 12.47 17.89
CA ARG A 162 -8.46 11.82 18.53
C ARG A 162 -9.30 10.99 17.56
N ASN A 163 -8.99 11.08 16.26
CA ASN A 163 -9.71 10.32 15.25
C ASN A 163 -9.30 8.85 15.30
N LYS A 164 -10.28 7.98 15.10
CA LYS A 164 -10.02 6.53 15.01
C LYS A 164 -9.55 6.17 13.61
N PRO A 165 -8.60 5.23 13.46
CA PRO A 165 -8.23 4.69 12.15
C PRO A 165 -9.46 4.30 11.35
N SER A 166 -9.44 4.54 10.05
CA SER A 166 -10.59 4.33 9.17
C SER A 166 -10.16 3.92 7.77
N LEU A 167 -10.88 2.95 7.20
CA LEU A 167 -10.79 2.68 5.76
C LEU A 167 -11.61 3.75 5.03
N VAL A 168 -10.98 4.49 4.13
CA VAL A 168 -11.62 5.60 3.41
C VAL A 168 -11.54 5.38 1.91
N LEU A 169 -12.68 5.48 1.24
CA LEU A 169 -12.82 5.55 -0.20
C LEU A 169 -13.01 7.00 -0.60
N TYR A 170 -12.01 7.60 -1.22
CA TYR A 170 -12.07 8.94 -1.80
C TYR A 170 -12.53 8.87 -3.24
N VAL A 171 -13.32 9.84 -3.65
CA VAL A 171 -13.84 10.02 -5.00
C VAL A 171 -13.38 11.37 -5.53
N HIS A 172 -12.70 11.36 -6.67
CA HIS A 172 -12.18 12.52 -7.38
C HIS A 172 -12.86 12.60 -8.73
N LYS A 173 -13.42 13.77 -9.07
CA LYS A 173 -14.10 14.04 -10.33
C LYS A 173 -13.28 15.04 -11.13
N ASP A 174 -12.91 14.69 -12.34
CA ASP A 174 -12.15 15.49 -13.30
C ASP A 174 -10.73 15.92 -12.81
N ASP A 175 -10.53 16.15 -11.52
CA ASP A 175 -9.25 16.46 -10.90
C ASP A 175 -8.81 15.31 -9.96
N PRO A 176 -7.79 14.49 -10.31
CA PRO A 176 -7.36 13.34 -9.52
C PRO A 176 -6.71 13.70 -8.18
N GLU A 177 -6.34 14.95 -7.95
CA GLU A 177 -5.71 15.38 -6.71
C GLU A 177 -6.70 15.97 -5.70
N ARG A 178 -7.88 16.41 -6.15
CA ARG A 178 -8.90 16.99 -5.30
C ARG A 178 -10.07 16.04 -5.11
N ALA A 179 -10.22 15.49 -3.90
CA ALA A 179 -11.39 14.68 -3.57
C ALA A 179 -12.67 15.55 -3.53
N GLU A 180 -13.69 15.14 -4.29
CA GLU A 180 -15.02 15.75 -4.26
C GLU A 180 -15.88 15.15 -3.14
N SER A 181 -15.68 13.86 -2.86
CA SER A 181 -16.43 13.15 -1.83
C SER A 181 -15.61 11.99 -1.27
N TYR A 182 -16.08 11.46 -0.15
CA TYR A 182 -15.49 10.28 0.48
C TYR A 182 -16.52 9.51 1.30
N SER A 183 -16.23 8.23 1.51
CA SER A 183 -16.94 7.35 2.43
C SER A 183 -15.92 6.63 3.31
N TRP A 184 -16.29 6.36 4.55
CA TRP A 184 -15.43 5.68 5.50
C TRP A 184 -16.12 4.47 6.15
N ALA A 185 -15.30 3.53 6.57
CA ALA A 185 -15.70 2.32 7.28
C ALA A 185 -14.67 2.01 8.38
N SER A 186 -14.93 0.98 9.18
CA SER A 186 -13.93 0.44 10.11
C SER A 186 -12.63 0.11 9.37
N PRO A 187 -11.44 0.28 9.97
CA PRO A 187 -10.17 -0.01 9.34
C PRO A 187 -10.07 -1.47 8.86
N ASP A 188 -10.80 -2.39 9.49
CA ASP A 188 -10.81 -3.81 9.14
C ASP A 188 -12.01 -4.22 8.29
N ALA A 189 -12.82 -3.26 7.83
CA ALA A 189 -13.95 -3.55 6.98
C ALA A 189 -13.52 -4.29 5.70
N THR A 190 -14.32 -5.27 5.32
CA THR A 190 -14.14 -6.02 4.07
C THR A 190 -14.80 -5.35 2.89
N LEU A 191 -15.61 -4.33 3.12
CA LEU A 191 -16.34 -3.58 2.11
C LEU A 191 -16.39 -2.11 2.49
N VAL A 192 -16.12 -1.23 1.53
CA VAL A 192 -16.43 0.19 1.59
C VAL A 192 -17.06 0.62 0.28
N GLY A 193 -18.12 1.43 0.34
CA GLY A 193 -18.84 1.87 -0.85
C GLY A 193 -19.38 3.28 -0.70
N ILE A 194 -19.78 3.86 -1.83
CA ILE A 194 -20.34 5.20 -1.91
C ILE A 194 -21.43 5.25 -2.98
N ASN A 195 -22.46 6.05 -2.72
CA ASN A 195 -23.54 6.29 -3.66
C ASN A 195 -23.79 7.80 -3.75
N LEU A 196 -23.41 8.39 -4.89
CA LEU A 196 -23.61 9.78 -5.25
C LEU A 196 -24.61 9.87 -6.40
N ARG A 197 -25.16 11.08 -6.64
CA ARG A 197 -26.11 11.29 -7.76
C ARG A 197 -25.52 11.00 -9.13
N TRP A 198 -24.20 11.10 -9.27
CA TRP A 198 -23.49 10.98 -10.54
C TRP A 198 -22.58 9.77 -10.64
N MET A 199 -22.29 9.08 -9.51
CA MET A 199 -21.52 7.84 -9.49
C MET A 199 -21.92 6.95 -8.32
N GLN A 200 -21.72 5.66 -8.51
CA GLN A 200 -21.83 4.63 -7.46
C GLN A 200 -20.60 3.72 -7.55
N GLY A 201 -20.20 3.19 -6.45
CA GLY A 201 -19.10 2.23 -6.46
C GLY A 201 -18.85 1.61 -5.10
N SER A 202 -18.18 0.47 -5.10
CA SER A 202 -17.68 -0.16 -3.88
C SER A 202 -16.41 -0.93 -4.14
N CYS A 203 -15.65 -1.13 -3.08
CA CYS A 203 -14.44 -1.94 -3.07
C CYS A 203 -14.57 -3.02 -2.01
N THR A 204 -14.34 -4.26 -2.38
CA THR A 204 -14.38 -5.44 -1.51
C THR A 204 -12.97 -6.01 -1.37
N ARG A 205 -12.55 -6.30 -0.14
CA ARG A 205 -11.24 -6.90 0.13
C ARG A 205 -11.18 -8.33 -0.44
N THR A 206 -10.08 -8.64 -1.16
CA THR A 206 -9.92 -9.92 -1.88
C THR A 206 -8.90 -10.86 -1.26
N GLY A 207 -8.20 -10.46 -0.20
CA GLY A 207 -7.19 -11.27 0.50
C GLY A 207 -6.90 -10.75 1.89
N ASP A 208 -6.14 -11.49 2.65
CA ASP A 208 -5.64 -11.15 3.99
C ASP A 208 -4.31 -10.38 3.93
#